data_50a7d2451f08b3c9bdeca87c5c38d20c
#
_entry.id   50a7d2451f08b3c9bdeca87c5c38d20c
#
_cell.length_a   1.000
_cell.length_b   1.000
_cell.length_c   1.000
_cell.angle_alpha   90.00
_cell.angle_beta   90.00
_cell.angle_gamma   90.00
#
_symmetry.space_group_name_H-M   'P 1'
#
loop_
_entity.id
_entity.type
_entity.pdbx_description
1 polymer ?
#
loop_
_entity_poly.entity_id
_entity_poly.type
_entity_poly.pdbx_seq_one_letter_code
_entity_poly.pdbx_strand_id
1 'polypeptide(L)'
;MIKNKFLLTLIILTSNSVFLESSNLVIKNAEIYDGIENNPYQGHILINDGVITKISKTSVPYADKVYDAKGKIITPGFIAPDTQLGIVEIGALNVTRDDESSIYNIGFSIHDAFNPNSVLIPWNRANGITSAITLPRNTSSPIGGLGSFFLLNSSLDISSEADIVMIGRFGGSGSSSRSETLALIDDMLSFASSLDKKDMSSDASIDEIIDDSSIASHMDFKPRDVKALYRLINDNLPLIIKTHRASDIIKLIELKNTYNLNLIIMGAQEASLVADE
;
A
#
# COMPACT_ATOMS: atom_id res chain seq x y z
N MET A 1 31.14 -73.48 -20.34
CA MET A 1 30.94 -72.36 -21.35
C MET A 1 29.58 -71.80 -21.14
N ILE A 2 29.47 -70.71 -20.34
CA ILE A 2 28.21 -70.07 -20.00
C ILE A 2 28.14 -68.76 -20.83
N LYS A 3 27.18 -68.62 -21.76
CA LYS A 3 26.96 -67.45 -22.54
C LYS A 3 26.04 -66.52 -21.75
N ASN A 4 26.57 -65.42 -21.26
CA ASN A 4 25.78 -64.33 -20.71
C ASN A 4 25.11 -63.57 -21.85
N LYS A 5 23.78 -63.57 -21.85
CA LYS A 5 22.95 -62.65 -22.68
C LYS A 5 22.70 -61.36 -21.86
N PHE A 6 23.36 -60.29 -22.24
CA PHE A 6 23.01 -58.94 -21.76
C PHE A 6 21.69 -58.50 -22.41
N LEU A 7 20.65 -58.38 -21.60
CA LEU A 7 19.37 -57.79 -22.03
C LEU A 7 19.48 -56.27 -21.79
N LEU A 8 19.61 -55.53 -22.89
CA LEU A 8 19.64 -54.08 -22.87
C LEU A 8 18.19 -53.56 -22.79
N THR A 9 17.73 -53.13 -21.63
CA THR A 9 16.42 -52.53 -21.44
C THR A 9 16.52 -51.05 -21.80
N LEU A 10 15.97 -50.66 -22.95
CA LEU A 10 15.84 -49.29 -23.42
C LEU A 10 14.71 -48.62 -22.64
N ILE A 11 15.05 -47.79 -21.65
CA ILE A 11 14.06 -46.93 -20.98
C ILE A 11 13.78 -45.70 -21.88
N ILE A 12 12.64 -45.72 -22.53
CA ILE A 12 12.12 -44.52 -23.27
C ILE A 12 11.54 -43.58 -22.22
N LEU A 13 12.29 -42.55 -21.85
CA LEU A 13 11.76 -41.39 -21.11
C LEU A 13 10.82 -40.64 -22.07
N THR A 14 9.53 -40.86 -21.97
CA THR A 14 8.54 -39.96 -22.55
C THR A 14 8.53 -38.69 -21.71
N SER A 15 9.22 -37.66 -22.18
CA SER A 15 9.06 -36.30 -21.68
C SER A 15 7.62 -35.86 -21.99
N ASN A 16 6.75 -35.92 -21.00
CA ASN A 16 5.48 -35.22 -21.04
C ASN A 16 5.80 -33.71 -21.04
N SER A 17 5.94 -33.14 -22.23
CA SER A 17 5.88 -31.70 -22.39
C SER A 17 4.47 -31.28 -21.98
N VAL A 18 4.33 -30.76 -20.78
CA VAL A 18 3.12 -30.02 -20.41
C VAL A 18 3.13 -28.78 -21.32
N PHE A 19 2.42 -28.88 -22.44
CA PHE A 19 2.06 -27.69 -23.22
C PHE A 19 1.21 -26.84 -22.27
N LEU A 20 1.76 -25.75 -21.76
CA LEU A 20 0.94 -24.66 -21.24
C LEU A 20 0.08 -24.19 -22.42
N GLU A 21 -1.18 -24.56 -22.41
CA GLU A 21 -2.15 -24.10 -23.40
C GLU A 21 -2.28 -22.58 -23.17
N SER A 22 -1.71 -21.80 -24.09
CA SER A 22 -1.91 -20.36 -24.13
C SER A 22 -3.41 -20.09 -24.13
N SER A 23 -3.92 -19.45 -23.08
CA SER A 23 -5.34 -19.15 -22.98
C SER A 23 -5.59 -17.71 -23.37
N ASN A 24 -6.12 -17.49 -24.57
CA ASN A 24 -6.58 -16.19 -24.98
C ASN A 24 -8.10 -16.06 -24.82
N LEU A 25 -8.50 -14.93 -24.27
CA LEU A 25 -9.90 -14.58 -23.99
C LEU A 25 -10.18 -13.19 -24.55
N VAL A 26 -11.28 -13.05 -25.26
CA VAL A 26 -11.84 -11.73 -25.55
C VAL A 26 -13.10 -11.47 -24.73
N ILE A 27 -13.14 -10.34 -24.06
CA ILE A 27 -14.35 -9.78 -23.47
C ILE A 27 -14.90 -8.78 -24.50
N LYS A 28 -16.05 -9.07 -25.10
CA LYS A 28 -16.67 -8.19 -26.10
C LYS A 28 -17.88 -7.45 -25.57
N ASN A 29 -18.25 -6.34 -26.24
CA ASN A 29 -19.45 -5.55 -25.94
C ASN A 29 -19.50 -5.06 -24.49
N ALA A 30 -18.39 -4.55 -23.99
CA ALA A 30 -18.28 -3.96 -22.65
C ALA A 30 -18.37 -2.43 -22.70
N GLU A 31 -18.92 -1.82 -21.65
CA GLU A 31 -18.75 -0.41 -21.34
C GLU A 31 -17.51 -0.26 -20.45
N ILE A 32 -16.45 0.34 -20.98
CA ILE A 32 -15.13 0.35 -20.38
C ILE A 32 -14.84 1.70 -19.73
N TYR A 33 -14.49 1.67 -18.44
CA TYR A 33 -13.92 2.75 -17.67
C TYR A 33 -12.44 2.40 -17.42
N ASP A 34 -11.53 2.91 -18.24
CA ASP A 34 -10.11 2.54 -18.14
C ASP A 34 -9.29 3.37 -17.14
N GLY A 35 -9.91 4.41 -16.57
CA GLY A 35 -9.25 5.35 -15.65
C GLY A 35 -8.31 6.35 -16.34
N ILE A 36 -8.25 6.36 -17.67
CA ILE A 36 -7.44 7.26 -18.49
C ILE A 36 -8.32 8.26 -19.22
N GLU A 37 -9.37 7.77 -19.88
CA GLU A 37 -10.32 8.61 -20.59
C GLU A 37 -11.37 9.19 -19.61
N ASN A 38 -11.78 10.44 -19.81
CA ASN A 38 -12.76 11.10 -18.95
C ASN A 38 -14.17 10.48 -19.03
N ASN A 39 -14.49 9.82 -20.15
CA ASN A 39 -15.79 9.20 -20.38
C ASN A 39 -15.64 7.70 -20.70
N PRO A 40 -16.58 6.89 -20.25
CA PRO A 40 -16.62 5.47 -20.64
C PRO A 40 -16.87 5.33 -22.12
N TYR A 41 -16.44 4.22 -22.68
CA TYR A 41 -16.66 3.89 -24.07
C TYR A 41 -17.01 2.42 -24.27
N GLN A 42 -17.73 2.10 -25.35
CA GLN A 42 -17.98 0.72 -25.75
C GLN A 42 -16.72 0.12 -26.38
N GLY A 43 -16.40 -1.12 -26.01
CA GLY A 43 -15.19 -1.75 -26.50
C GLY A 43 -15.08 -3.24 -26.21
N HIS A 44 -13.91 -3.76 -26.57
CA HIS A 44 -13.54 -5.17 -26.45
C HIS A 44 -12.14 -5.27 -25.87
N ILE A 45 -11.91 -6.24 -24.99
CA ILE A 45 -10.63 -6.44 -24.31
C ILE A 45 -10.11 -7.82 -24.69
N LEU A 46 -8.88 -7.88 -25.22
CA LEU A 46 -8.16 -9.13 -25.47
C LEU A 46 -7.19 -9.40 -24.33
N ILE A 47 -7.28 -10.58 -23.77
CA ILE A 47 -6.44 -11.06 -22.68
C ILE A 47 -5.70 -12.29 -23.17
N ASN A 48 -4.38 -12.26 -23.14
CA ASN A 48 -3.51 -13.40 -23.46
C ASN A 48 -2.71 -13.75 -22.21
N ASP A 49 -2.81 -14.99 -21.76
CA ASP A 49 -2.09 -15.50 -20.58
C ASP A 49 -2.24 -14.61 -19.33
N GLY A 50 -3.47 -14.13 -19.11
CA GLY A 50 -3.80 -13.27 -17.96
C GLY A 50 -3.42 -11.79 -18.12
N VAL A 51 -2.83 -11.39 -19.25
CA VAL A 51 -2.42 -10.01 -19.53
C VAL A 51 -3.33 -9.36 -20.55
N ILE A 52 -3.81 -8.15 -20.30
CA ILE A 52 -4.54 -7.35 -21.29
C ILE A 52 -3.55 -6.90 -22.36
N THR A 53 -3.71 -7.46 -23.58
CA THR A 53 -2.79 -7.16 -24.70
C THR A 53 -3.37 -6.18 -25.70
N LYS A 54 -4.71 -6.00 -25.71
CA LYS A 54 -5.37 -5.06 -26.60
C LYS A 54 -6.72 -4.61 -26.07
N ILE A 55 -7.00 -3.33 -26.19
CA ILE A 55 -8.36 -2.76 -26.07
C ILE A 55 -8.74 -2.20 -27.43
N SER A 56 -9.93 -2.56 -27.95
CA SER A 56 -10.43 -2.14 -29.24
C SER A 56 -11.82 -1.54 -29.12
N LYS A 57 -12.01 -0.35 -29.69
CA LYS A 57 -13.32 0.34 -29.73
C LYS A 57 -14.19 -0.08 -30.93
N THR A 58 -13.61 -0.68 -31.95
CA THR A 58 -14.29 -0.86 -33.25
C THR A 58 -14.43 -2.30 -33.70
N SER A 59 -13.44 -3.15 -33.46
CA SER A 59 -13.43 -4.54 -33.94
C SER A 59 -13.17 -5.50 -32.79
N VAL A 60 -13.92 -6.63 -32.80
CA VAL A 60 -13.70 -7.71 -31.83
C VAL A 60 -12.41 -8.44 -32.21
N PRO A 61 -11.36 -8.43 -31.36
CA PRO A 61 -10.17 -9.22 -31.58
C PRO A 61 -10.50 -10.73 -31.62
N TYR A 62 -9.74 -11.50 -32.40
CA TYR A 62 -9.87 -12.95 -32.33
C TYR A 62 -9.31 -13.52 -31.03
N ALA A 63 -10.04 -14.47 -30.45
CA ALA A 63 -9.60 -15.24 -29.30
C ALA A 63 -10.32 -16.60 -29.29
N ASP A 64 -9.70 -17.61 -28.64
CA ASP A 64 -10.28 -18.97 -28.54
C ASP A 64 -11.48 -18.98 -27.59
N LYS A 65 -11.44 -18.15 -26.56
CA LYS A 65 -12.54 -17.97 -25.60
C LYS A 65 -13.19 -16.60 -25.78
N VAL A 66 -14.52 -16.57 -25.80
CA VAL A 66 -15.29 -15.33 -25.97
C VAL A 66 -16.25 -15.16 -24.80
N TYR A 67 -16.14 -14.06 -24.09
CA TYR A 67 -17.13 -13.63 -23.10
C TYR A 67 -17.87 -12.39 -23.64
N ASP A 68 -19.19 -12.48 -23.75
CA ASP A 68 -20.02 -11.35 -24.15
C ASP A 68 -20.50 -10.60 -22.90
N ALA A 69 -19.97 -9.41 -22.68
CA ALA A 69 -20.32 -8.58 -21.53
C ALA A 69 -21.73 -7.99 -21.63
N LYS A 70 -22.32 -7.96 -22.84
CA LYS A 70 -23.69 -7.45 -23.06
C LYS A 70 -23.94 -6.05 -22.48
N GLY A 71 -22.98 -5.15 -22.64
CA GLY A 71 -23.04 -3.81 -22.11
C GLY A 71 -22.70 -3.67 -20.62
N LYS A 72 -22.23 -4.72 -19.96
CA LYS A 72 -21.77 -4.60 -18.56
C LYS A 72 -20.55 -3.69 -18.46
N ILE A 73 -20.47 -3.02 -17.35
CA ILE A 73 -19.35 -2.13 -17.00
C ILE A 73 -18.11 -2.97 -16.65
N ILE A 74 -16.98 -2.56 -17.21
CA ILE A 74 -15.65 -3.05 -16.82
C ILE A 74 -14.81 -1.86 -16.34
N THR A 75 -14.21 -2.04 -15.18
CA THR A 75 -13.26 -1.10 -14.57
C THR A 75 -11.94 -1.81 -14.27
N PRO A 76 -10.83 -1.10 -14.10
CA PRO A 76 -9.68 -1.62 -13.36
C PRO A 76 -10.11 -2.15 -11.99
N GLY A 77 -9.34 -3.07 -11.42
CA GLY A 77 -9.59 -3.52 -10.06
C GLY A 77 -9.43 -2.36 -9.06
N PHE A 78 -10.26 -2.35 -8.01
CA PHE A 78 -10.22 -1.30 -7.00
C PHE A 78 -9.03 -1.45 -6.07
N ILE A 79 -8.51 -0.32 -5.63
CA ILE A 79 -7.47 -0.21 -4.60
C ILE A 79 -8.16 0.12 -3.27
N ALA A 80 -7.94 -0.68 -2.24
CA ALA A 80 -8.36 -0.32 -0.88
C ALA A 80 -7.29 0.60 -0.25
N PRO A 81 -7.56 1.89 -0.02
CA PRO A 81 -6.52 2.85 0.41
C PRO A 81 -6.29 2.91 1.92
N ASP A 82 -7.17 2.30 2.72
CA ASP A 82 -7.12 2.30 4.19
C ASP A 82 -7.60 0.93 4.68
N THR A 83 -6.67 0.01 4.86
CA THR A 83 -6.99 -1.35 5.30
C THR A 83 -5.87 -1.94 6.15
N GLN A 84 -6.20 -3.01 6.88
CA GLN A 84 -5.26 -3.88 7.59
C GLN A 84 -5.23 -5.28 6.95
N LEU A 85 -5.65 -5.38 5.70
CA LEU A 85 -5.69 -6.64 4.97
C LEU A 85 -4.29 -7.24 4.84
N GLY A 86 -4.18 -8.52 5.15
CA GLY A 86 -2.91 -9.25 5.14
C GLY A 86 -2.08 -9.13 6.42
N ILE A 87 -2.40 -8.20 7.35
CA ILE A 87 -1.70 -8.06 8.64
C ILE A 87 -2.61 -8.22 9.86
N VAL A 88 -3.94 -8.29 9.64
CA VAL A 88 -4.94 -8.61 10.67
C VAL A 88 -5.93 -9.60 10.12
N GLU A 89 -6.01 -10.80 10.72
CA GLU A 89 -6.98 -11.82 10.32
C GLU A 89 -8.28 -11.70 11.12
N ILE A 90 -8.18 -11.61 12.45
CA ILE A 90 -9.33 -11.48 13.35
C ILE A 90 -9.10 -10.30 14.28
N GLY A 91 -9.80 -9.19 14.04
CA GLY A 91 -9.60 -7.95 14.78
C GLY A 91 -9.74 -8.05 16.30
N ALA A 92 -10.50 -9.03 16.80
CA ALA A 92 -10.69 -9.27 18.23
C ALA A 92 -9.61 -10.16 18.87
N LEU A 93 -8.70 -10.75 18.08
CA LEU A 93 -7.66 -11.67 18.56
C LEU A 93 -6.28 -11.07 18.35
N ASN A 94 -5.65 -10.59 19.41
CA ASN A 94 -4.32 -9.96 19.33
C ASN A 94 -3.24 -10.86 18.69
N VAL A 95 -3.32 -12.17 18.88
CA VAL A 95 -2.37 -13.13 18.28
C VAL A 95 -2.43 -13.18 16.75
N THR A 96 -3.45 -12.60 16.13
CA THR A 96 -3.62 -12.51 14.67
C THR A 96 -3.43 -11.09 14.15
N ARG A 97 -2.79 -10.22 14.92
CA ARG A 97 -2.60 -8.80 14.61
C ARG A 97 -1.13 -8.47 14.57
N ASP A 98 -0.68 -7.97 13.43
CA ASP A 98 0.68 -7.51 13.16
C ASP A 98 0.71 -6.01 12.80
N ASP A 99 -0.33 -5.27 13.17
CA ASP A 99 -0.58 -3.88 12.78
C ASP A 99 -0.10 -2.85 13.80
N GLU A 100 0.53 -3.29 14.90
CA GLU A 100 1.06 -2.41 15.95
C GLU A 100 2.36 -2.95 16.54
N SER A 101 3.19 -2.07 17.08
CA SER A 101 4.42 -2.41 17.81
C SER A 101 4.42 -1.75 19.18
N SER A 102 4.94 -2.47 20.18
CA SER A 102 5.16 -1.94 21.52
C SER A 102 6.50 -1.20 21.67
N ILE A 103 7.39 -1.33 20.69
CA ILE A 103 8.77 -0.82 20.76
C ILE A 103 8.99 0.26 19.70
N TYR A 104 8.55 0.02 18.46
CA TYR A 104 8.75 0.92 17.34
C TYR A 104 7.53 1.82 17.14
N ASN A 105 7.80 3.06 16.75
CA ASN A 105 6.78 4.10 16.67
C ASN A 105 6.72 4.69 15.24
N ILE A 106 7.42 5.79 14.99
CA ILE A 106 7.35 6.55 13.72
C ILE A 106 7.84 5.72 12.55
N GLY A 107 8.96 5.03 12.70
CA GLY A 107 9.57 4.16 11.69
C GLY A 107 9.07 2.72 11.72
N PHE A 108 7.91 2.44 12.35
CA PHE A 108 7.31 1.11 12.32
C PHE A 108 6.77 0.80 10.94
N SER A 109 7.34 -0.18 10.25
CA SER A 109 6.89 -0.68 8.94
C SER A 109 6.09 -1.97 9.10
N ILE A 110 4.98 -2.06 8.35
CA ILE A 110 4.15 -3.29 8.32
C ILE A 110 4.47 -4.19 7.13
N HIS A 111 5.40 -3.79 6.27
CA HIS A 111 5.65 -4.47 4.99
C HIS A 111 5.96 -5.96 5.16
N ASP A 112 6.86 -6.29 6.08
CA ASP A 112 7.32 -7.67 6.29
C ASP A 112 6.30 -8.55 7.04
N ALA A 113 5.24 -7.97 7.56
CA ALA A 113 4.16 -8.68 8.25
C ALA A 113 3.05 -9.16 7.31
N PHE A 114 3.08 -8.76 6.04
CA PHE A 114 2.00 -9.07 5.10
C PHE A 114 1.91 -10.56 4.80
N ASN A 115 0.74 -11.16 5.07
CA ASN A 115 0.42 -12.54 4.76
C ASN A 115 -0.37 -12.65 3.45
N PRO A 116 0.23 -13.05 2.33
CA PRO A 116 -0.48 -13.19 1.05
C PRO A 116 -1.50 -14.35 1.05
N ASN A 117 -1.43 -15.26 2.03
CA ASN A 117 -2.38 -16.35 2.21
C ASN A 117 -3.51 -16.02 3.18
N SER A 118 -3.67 -14.75 3.58
CA SER A 118 -4.81 -14.33 4.39
C SER A 118 -6.12 -14.77 3.75
N VAL A 119 -6.99 -15.38 4.53
CA VAL A 119 -8.33 -15.83 4.07
C VAL A 119 -9.21 -14.68 3.61
N LEU A 120 -8.91 -13.46 4.02
CA LEU A 120 -9.62 -12.26 3.63
C LEU A 120 -9.29 -11.79 2.21
N ILE A 121 -8.12 -12.14 1.67
CA ILE A 121 -7.68 -11.71 0.34
C ILE A 121 -8.59 -12.25 -0.78
N PRO A 122 -8.85 -13.57 -0.89
CA PRO A 122 -9.76 -14.08 -1.92
C PRO A 122 -11.16 -13.49 -1.83
N TRP A 123 -11.64 -13.26 -0.62
CA TRP A 123 -12.95 -12.64 -0.39
C TRP A 123 -13.02 -11.20 -0.93
N ASN A 124 -12.03 -10.38 -0.61
CA ASN A 124 -11.95 -9.00 -1.09
C ASN A 124 -11.77 -8.95 -2.60
N ARG A 125 -10.93 -9.82 -3.15
CA ARG A 125 -10.70 -9.92 -4.60
C ARG A 125 -11.96 -10.33 -5.37
N ALA A 126 -12.77 -11.23 -4.82
CA ALA A 126 -14.06 -11.61 -5.41
C ALA A 126 -15.06 -10.45 -5.45
N ASN A 127 -14.85 -9.41 -4.63
CA ASN A 127 -15.63 -8.18 -4.62
C ASN A 127 -14.95 -7.03 -5.40
N GLY A 128 -13.92 -7.32 -6.19
CA GLY A 128 -13.28 -6.38 -7.12
C GLY A 128 -12.10 -5.59 -6.53
N ILE A 129 -11.69 -5.84 -5.29
CA ILE A 129 -10.50 -5.23 -4.69
C ILE A 129 -9.28 -6.06 -5.08
N THR A 130 -8.42 -5.54 -5.93
CA THR A 130 -7.26 -6.25 -6.49
C THR A 130 -5.93 -5.83 -5.88
N SER A 131 -5.91 -4.70 -5.18
CA SER A 131 -4.74 -4.20 -4.45
C SER A 131 -5.16 -3.43 -3.21
N ALA A 132 -4.21 -3.25 -2.30
CA ALA A 132 -4.44 -2.57 -1.03
C ALA A 132 -3.24 -1.71 -0.65
N ILE A 133 -3.51 -0.58 -0.02
CA ILE A 133 -2.55 0.14 0.82
C ILE A 133 -2.86 -0.31 2.24
N THR A 134 -2.02 -1.18 2.77
CA THR A 134 -2.15 -1.70 4.13
C THR A 134 -1.43 -0.77 5.08
N LEU A 135 -2.13 -0.36 6.14
CA LEU A 135 -1.66 0.63 7.09
C LEU A 135 -1.52 0.01 8.48
N PRO A 136 -0.52 0.42 9.27
CA PRO A 136 -0.45 0.07 10.68
C PRO A 136 -1.59 0.72 11.46
N ARG A 137 -1.83 0.22 12.66
CA ARG A 137 -2.68 0.91 13.61
C ARG A 137 -1.98 2.18 14.10
N ASN A 138 -2.75 3.10 14.64
CA ASN A 138 -2.18 4.30 15.25
C ASN A 138 -1.09 3.94 16.28
N THR A 139 0.06 4.59 16.13
CA THR A 139 1.16 4.54 17.07
C THR A 139 0.89 5.44 18.28
N SER A 140 1.76 5.45 19.29
CA SER A 140 1.71 6.39 20.42
C SER A 140 2.04 7.83 19.99
N SER A 141 2.76 8.00 18.86
CA SER A 141 3.05 9.32 18.27
C SER A 141 1.84 9.83 17.47
N PRO A 142 1.63 11.16 17.39
CA PRO A 142 0.58 11.75 16.57
C PRO A 142 0.75 11.51 15.06
N ILE A 143 2.02 11.39 14.60
CA ILE A 143 2.37 10.91 13.26
C ILE A 143 3.38 9.76 13.38
N GLY A 144 3.25 8.75 12.55
CA GLY A 144 4.17 7.62 12.54
C GLY A 144 3.49 6.31 12.18
N GLY A 145 4.33 5.38 11.78
CA GLY A 145 3.94 4.12 11.17
C GLY A 145 3.86 4.23 9.66
N LEU A 146 4.47 3.26 8.98
CA LEU A 146 4.66 3.23 7.54
C LEU A 146 3.75 2.18 6.91
N GLY A 147 2.93 2.61 5.97
CA GLY A 147 2.05 1.76 5.19
C GLY A 147 2.68 1.37 3.86
N SER A 148 2.23 0.24 3.32
CA SER A 148 2.79 -0.36 2.10
C SER A 148 1.69 -0.76 1.12
N PHE A 149 2.02 -0.77 -0.16
CA PHE A 149 1.15 -1.24 -1.23
C PHE A 149 1.38 -2.71 -1.50
N PHE A 150 0.28 -3.45 -1.75
CA PHE A 150 0.31 -4.88 -2.08
C PHE A 150 -0.68 -5.21 -3.20
N LEU A 151 -0.25 -6.03 -4.17
CA LEU A 151 -1.15 -6.73 -5.07
C LEU A 151 -1.75 -7.95 -4.36
N LEU A 152 -3.07 -8.10 -4.45
CA LEU A 152 -3.81 -9.17 -3.76
C LEU A 152 -3.92 -10.42 -4.66
N ASN A 153 -2.80 -10.91 -5.17
CA ASN A 153 -2.74 -12.04 -6.09
C ASN A 153 -2.65 -13.43 -5.42
N SER A 154 -2.51 -13.48 -4.09
CA SER A 154 -2.31 -14.70 -3.29
C SER A 154 -1.06 -15.49 -3.71
N SER A 155 -0.04 -14.82 -4.23
CA SER A 155 1.26 -15.40 -4.51
C SER A 155 2.19 -15.21 -3.33
N LEU A 156 3.01 -16.21 -3.02
CA LEU A 156 4.10 -16.07 -2.05
C LEU A 156 5.22 -15.16 -2.57
N ASP A 157 5.31 -14.99 -3.89
CA ASP A 157 6.09 -13.93 -4.52
C ASP A 157 5.25 -12.63 -4.50
N ILE A 158 5.43 -11.87 -3.43
CA ILE A 158 4.61 -10.70 -3.12
C ILE A 158 5.02 -9.54 -4.02
N SER A 159 4.11 -9.12 -4.90
CA SER A 159 4.26 -7.85 -5.62
C SER A 159 3.80 -6.71 -4.73
N SER A 160 4.75 -5.89 -4.29
CA SER A 160 4.52 -4.84 -3.29
C SER A 160 5.46 -3.65 -3.48
N GLU A 161 5.10 -2.54 -2.84
CA GLU A 161 5.96 -1.38 -2.64
C GLU A 161 5.95 -1.01 -1.16
N ALA A 162 7.14 -1.05 -0.54
CA ALA A 162 7.30 -0.86 0.89
C ALA A 162 7.27 0.62 1.28
N ASP A 163 6.65 0.91 2.44
CA ASP A 163 6.77 2.20 3.13
C ASP A 163 6.45 3.41 2.23
N ILE A 164 5.34 3.32 1.48
CA ILE A 164 4.93 4.36 0.52
C ILE A 164 4.19 5.53 1.15
N VAL A 165 3.81 5.41 2.42
CA VAL A 165 3.00 6.41 3.11
C VAL A 165 3.25 6.36 4.61
N MET A 166 3.26 7.52 5.27
CA MET A 166 3.20 7.61 6.73
C MET A 166 1.78 7.92 7.17
N ILE A 167 1.38 7.40 8.33
CA ILE A 167 0.06 7.70 8.89
C ILE A 167 0.16 8.65 10.06
N GLY A 168 -0.96 9.30 10.37
CA GLY A 168 -1.10 10.16 11.54
C GLY A 168 -2.56 10.35 11.92
N ARG A 169 -2.75 10.98 13.07
CA ARG A 169 -4.06 11.29 13.62
C ARG A 169 -4.04 12.65 14.30
N PHE A 170 -5.07 13.44 14.03
CA PHE A 170 -5.28 14.72 14.70
C PHE A 170 -6.69 14.81 15.23
N GLY A 171 -6.82 14.78 16.54
CA GLY A 171 -8.09 14.74 17.27
C GLY A 171 -8.68 13.33 17.38
N GLY A 172 -9.84 13.21 18.00
CA GLY A 172 -10.56 11.95 18.25
C GLY A 172 -10.18 11.29 19.58
N SER A 173 -10.73 10.09 19.82
CA SER A 173 -10.48 9.32 21.05
C SER A 173 -9.04 8.76 21.05
N GLY A 174 -8.38 8.83 22.19
CA GLY A 174 -7.02 8.29 22.38
C GLY A 174 -5.89 9.20 21.91
N SER A 175 -6.17 10.46 21.56
CA SER A 175 -5.17 11.52 21.44
C SER A 175 -5.18 12.38 22.71
N SER A 176 -4.05 13.04 23.00
CA SER A 176 -3.98 14.13 23.98
C SER A 176 -4.82 15.33 23.50
N SER A 177 -4.70 16.46 24.19
CA SER A 177 -5.40 17.67 23.75
C SER A 177 -4.99 18.04 22.31
N ARG A 178 -5.90 18.67 21.54
CA ARG A 178 -5.58 19.12 20.18
C ARG A 178 -4.37 20.06 20.13
N SER A 179 -4.26 20.96 21.13
CA SER A 179 -3.13 21.87 21.20
C SER A 179 -1.80 21.17 21.40
N GLU A 180 -1.77 20.17 22.27
CA GLU A 180 -0.60 19.32 22.48
C GLU A 180 -0.27 18.51 21.25
N THR A 181 -1.25 17.85 20.63
CA THR A 181 -1.06 17.06 19.41
C THR A 181 -0.51 17.93 18.28
N LEU A 182 -1.04 19.15 18.09
CA LEU A 182 -0.57 20.07 17.07
C LEU A 182 0.87 20.52 17.32
N ALA A 183 1.19 20.87 18.58
CA ALA A 183 2.55 21.25 18.96
C ALA A 183 3.55 20.11 18.72
N LEU A 184 3.19 18.88 19.10
CA LEU A 184 4.04 17.71 18.86
C LEU A 184 4.27 17.46 17.36
N ILE A 185 3.23 17.59 16.54
CA ILE A 185 3.37 17.44 15.07
C ILE A 185 4.31 18.54 14.53
N ASP A 186 4.12 19.77 14.95
CA ASP A 186 4.96 20.92 14.54
C ASP A 186 6.43 20.73 14.95
N ASP A 187 6.69 20.33 16.20
CA ASP A 187 8.02 20.02 16.70
C ASP A 187 8.69 18.90 15.91
N MET A 188 7.96 17.81 15.60
CA MET A 188 8.45 16.68 14.80
C MET A 188 8.79 17.11 13.37
N LEU A 189 7.94 17.92 12.74
CA LEU A 189 8.15 18.42 11.38
C LEU A 189 9.31 19.43 11.33
N SER A 190 9.43 20.28 12.35
CA SER A 190 10.56 21.21 12.51
C SER A 190 11.88 20.43 12.63
N PHE A 191 11.91 19.40 13.47
CA PHE A 191 13.07 18.50 13.60
C PHE A 191 13.39 17.84 12.25
N ALA A 192 12.38 17.25 11.58
CA ALA A 192 12.55 16.60 10.28
C ALA A 192 13.12 17.56 9.21
N SER A 193 12.70 18.83 9.24
CA SER A 193 13.17 19.88 8.32
C SER A 193 14.61 20.33 8.57
N SER A 194 15.16 20.06 9.74
CA SER A 194 16.55 20.36 10.09
C SER A 194 17.53 19.28 9.63
N LEU A 195 17.03 18.12 9.18
CA LEU A 195 17.85 16.96 8.81
C LEU A 195 18.40 17.09 7.39
N ASP A 196 19.69 16.77 7.23
CA ASP A 196 20.37 16.72 5.95
C ASP A 196 20.66 15.26 5.52
N LYS A 197 20.88 15.05 4.22
CA LYS A 197 21.26 13.73 3.68
C LYS A 197 22.52 13.14 4.31
N LYS A 198 23.47 14.00 4.70
CA LYS A 198 24.70 13.58 5.38
C LYS A 198 24.43 12.93 6.74
N ASP A 199 23.36 13.37 7.42
CA ASP A 199 22.95 12.90 8.74
C ASP A 199 22.47 11.44 8.68
N MET A 200 21.97 11.03 7.53
CA MET A 200 21.49 9.66 7.26
C MET A 200 22.61 8.67 6.89
N SER A 201 23.88 9.06 7.01
CA SER A 201 25.03 8.26 6.57
C SER A 201 25.27 6.99 7.38
N SER A 202 24.97 7.03 8.69
CA SER A 202 25.09 5.89 9.59
C SER A 202 24.15 6.02 10.79
N ASP A 203 23.84 4.92 11.46
CA ASP A 203 23.04 4.96 12.68
C ASP A 203 23.76 5.73 13.80
N ALA A 204 25.10 5.65 13.88
CA ALA A 204 25.87 6.42 14.85
C ALA A 204 25.73 7.94 14.66
N SER A 205 25.71 8.43 13.39
CA SER A 205 25.46 9.84 13.12
C SER A 205 24.05 10.26 13.52
N ILE A 206 23.08 9.35 13.35
CA ILE A 206 21.70 9.61 13.74
C ILE A 206 21.54 9.61 15.27
N ASP A 207 22.24 8.72 15.98
CA ASP A 207 22.23 8.70 17.45
C ASP A 207 22.77 10.00 18.05
N GLU A 208 23.84 10.59 17.47
CA GLU A 208 24.35 11.91 17.87
C GLU A 208 23.28 13.00 17.70
N ILE A 209 22.54 12.99 16.60
CA ILE A 209 21.46 13.96 16.35
C ILE A 209 20.30 13.77 17.32
N ILE A 210 19.96 12.52 17.68
CA ILE A 210 18.92 12.21 18.65
C ILE A 210 19.32 12.77 20.04
N ASP A 211 20.57 12.57 20.45
CA ASP A 211 21.08 13.02 21.73
C ASP A 211 21.13 14.55 21.82
N ASP A 212 21.42 15.23 20.72
CA ASP A 212 21.47 16.70 20.66
C ASP A 212 20.09 17.36 20.53
N SER A 213 19.04 16.58 20.18
CA SER A 213 17.69 17.09 19.97
C SER A 213 16.79 16.86 21.16
N SER A 214 16.24 17.94 21.74
CA SER A 214 15.32 17.85 22.86
C SER A 214 14.04 17.09 22.52
N ILE A 215 13.47 17.27 21.31
CA ILE A 215 12.25 16.56 20.90
C ILE A 215 12.54 15.07 20.61
N ALA A 216 13.63 14.77 19.93
CA ALA A 216 13.99 13.39 19.61
C ALA A 216 14.28 12.56 20.87
N SER A 217 15.01 13.17 21.83
CA SER A 217 15.29 12.57 23.14
C SER A 217 14.01 12.41 23.99
N HIS A 218 13.14 13.44 24.04
CA HIS A 218 11.87 13.38 24.77
C HIS A 218 10.92 12.31 24.23
N MET A 219 10.85 12.16 22.92
CA MET A 219 10.00 11.17 22.23
C MET A 219 10.64 9.78 22.12
N ASP A 220 11.85 9.59 22.65
CA ASP A 220 12.64 8.35 22.58
C ASP A 220 12.78 7.83 21.13
N PHE A 221 13.13 8.73 20.20
CA PHE A 221 13.34 8.36 18.81
C PHE A 221 14.44 7.32 18.65
N LYS A 222 14.28 6.46 17.67
CA LYS A 222 15.30 5.51 17.24
C LYS A 222 15.80 5.91 15.84
N PRO A 223 16.95 5.43 15.38
CA PRO A 223 17.45 5.75 14.04
C PRO A 223 16.43 5.55 12.91
N ARG A 224 15.58 4.52 13.00
CA ARG A 224 14.52 4.28 12.01
C ARG A 224 13.42 5.36 12.02
N ASP A 225 13.14 5.94 13.17
CA ASP A 225 12.15 7.02 13.30
C ASP A 225 12.66 8.29 12.61
N VAL A 226 13.93 8.63 12.84
CA VAL A 226 14.60 9.76 12.20
C VAL A 226 14.65 9.57 10.68
N LYS A 227 14.99 8.36 10.20
CA LYS A 227 14.97 8.04 8.77
C LYS A 227 13.58 8.19 8.15
N ALA A 228 12.53 7.79 8.87
CA ALA A 228 11.15 7.94 8.40
C ALA A 228 10.72 9.42 8.33
N LEU A 229 11.08 10.22 9.35
CA LEU A 229 10.84 11.66 9.37
C LEU A 229 11.64 12.39 8.27
N TYR A 230 12.90 12.00 8.04
CA TYR A 230 13.69 12.52 6.93
C TYR A 230 12.98 12.34 5.59
N ARG A 231 12.47 11.13 5.32
CA ARG A 231 11.74 10.82 4.08
C ARG A 231 10.46 11.64 3.93
N LEU A 232 9.78 11.92 5.03
CA LEU A 232 8.55 12.73 5.02
C LEU A 232 8.77 14.09 4.39
N ILE A 233 9.88 14.76 4.72
CA ILE A 233 10.20 16.10 4.23
C ILE A 233 11.04 16.05 2.93
N ASN A 234 12.10 15.25 2.91
CA ASN A 234 13.09 15.31 1.85
C ASN A 234 12.75 14.44 0.63
N ASP A 235 12.03 13.33 0.83
CA ASP A 235 11.58 12.45 -0.25
C ASP A 235 10.10 12.68 -0.60
N ASN A 236 9.46 13.69 0.01
CA ASN A 236 8.05 14.02 -0.19
C ASN A 236 7.11 12.82 0.06
N LEU A 237 7.43 12.00 1.07
CA LEU A 237 6.62 10.83 1.44
C LEU A 237 5.20 11.28 1.80
N PRO A 238 4.14 10.70 1.21
CA PRO A 238 2.77 11.06 1.56
C PRO A 238 2.50 10.86 3.06
N LEU A 239 1.82 11.84 3.66
CA LEU A 239 1.35 11.79 5.05
C LEU A 239 -0.17 11.74 5.09
N ILE A 240 -0.74 10.61 5.48
CA ILE A 240 -2.17 10.48 5.71
C ILE A 240 -2.47 10.88 7.15
N ILE A 241 -3.27 11.93 7.36
CA ILE A 241 -3.75 12.29 8.69
C ILE A 241 -5.26 12.10 8.80
N LYS A 242 -5.68 11.27 9.74
CA LYS A 242 -7.10 11.07 10.06
C LYS A 242 -7.60 12.19 10.95
N THR A 243 -8.55 12.98 10.45
CA THR A 243 -9.22 14.05 11.17
C THR A 243 -10.62 14.27 10.64
N HIS A 244 -11.50 14.98 11.39
CA HIS A 244 -12.89 15.13 11.02
C HIS A 244 -13.39 16.58 11.05
N ARG A 245 -12.84 17.43 11.93
CA ARG A 245 -13.33 18.80 12.18
C ARG A 245 -12.72 19.80 11.19
N ALA A 246 -13.50 20.74 10.74
CA ALA A 246 -13.07 21.83 9.84
C ALA A 246 -11.89 22.62 10.45
N SER A 247 -11.97 22.98 11.74
CA SER A 247 -10.89 23.69 12.42
C SER A 247 -9.57 22.90 12.47
N ASP A 248 -9.65 21.58 12.57
CA ASP A 248 -8.47 20.72 12.58
C ASP A 248 -7.88 20.62 11.16
N ILE A 249 -8.73 20.56 10.14
CA ILE A 249 -8.34 20.56 8.73
C ILE A 249 -7.57 21.83 8.38
N ILE A 250 -8.07 23.03 8.78
CA ILE A 250 -7.37 24.29 8.56
C ILE A 250 -5.96 24.27 9.17
N LYS A 251 -5.81 23.75 10.41
CA LYS A 251 -4.50 23.66 11.05
C LYS A 251 -3.55 22.72 10.31
N LEU A 252 -4.05 21.63 9.77
CA LEU A 252 -3.23 20.73 8.95
C LEU A 252 -2.84 21.35 7.60
N ILE A 253 -3.69 22.19 7.00
CA ILE A 253 -3.37 22.97 5.79
C ILE A 253 -2.27 24.01 6.10
N GLU A 254 -2.33 24.68 7.26
CA GLU A 254 -1.28 25.60 7.72
C GLU A 254 0.08 24.85 7.82
N LEU A 255 0.12 23.67 8.46
CA LEU A 255 1.32 22.84 8.56
C LEU A 255 1.81 22.38 7.19
N LYS A 256 0.89 21.90 6.33
CA LYS A 256 1.21 21.53 4.95
C LYS A 256 1.93 22.65 4.21
N ASN A 257 1.44 23.88 4.33
CA ASN A 257 2.02 25.03 3.65
C ASN A 257 3.37 25.43 4.25
N THR A 258 3.53 25.31 5.59
CA THR A 258 4.77 25.64 6.30
C THR A 258 5.90 24.65 5.92
N TYR A 259 5.62 23.37 5.88
CA TYR A 259 6.61 22.32 5.69
C TYR A 259 6.58 21.68 4.31
N ASN A 260 5.75 22.19 3.38
CA ASN A 260 5.57 21.65 2.02
C ASN A 260 5.23 20.15 2.00
N LEU A 261 4.30 19.71 2.86
CA LEU A 261 3.95 18.31 3.00
C LEU A 261 3.11 17.79 1.84
N ASN A 262 3.30 16.53 1.46
CA ASN A 262 2.37 15.76 0.65
C ASN A 262 1.24 15.21 1.55
N LEU A 263 0.32 16.08 1.94
CA LEU A 263 -0.71 15.78 2.93
C LEU A 263 -1.96 15.19 2.28
N ILE A 264 -2.43 14.08 2.84
CA ILE A 264 -3.71 13.44 2.53
C ILE A 264 -4.58 13.46 3.78
N ILE A 265 -5.75 14.08 3.72
CA ILE A 265 -6.68 14.12 4.84
C ILE A 265 -7.69 12.98 4.69
N MET A 266 -7.80 12.16 5.72
CA MET A 266 -8.73 11.03 5.75
C MET A 266 -9.87 11.27 6.75
N GLY A 267 -11.07 10.81 6.40
CA GLY A 267 -12.28 11.00 7.21
C GLY A 267 -12.98 12.32 6.88
N ALA A 268 -12.39 13.44 7.22
CA ALA A 268 -12.72 14.80 6.78
C ALA A 268 -14.25 15.11 6.74
N GLN A 269 -15.00 14.72 7.78
CA GLN A 269 -16.47 14.83 7.78
C GLN A 269 -16.98 16.27 7.62
N GLU A 270 -16.22 17.26 8.07
CA GLU A 270 -16.55 18.67 7.95
C GLU A 270 -15.77 19.39 6.83
N ALA A 271 -15.14 18.65 5.89
CA ALA A 271 -14.32 19.26 4.83
C ALA A 271 -15.12 20.22 3.94
N SER A 272 -16.42 19.97 3.74
CA SER A 272 -17.26 20.89 2.94
C SER A 272 -17.34 22.31 3.50
N LEU A 273 -17.05 22.50 4.80
CA LEU A 273 -17.06 23.82 5.44
C LEU A 273 -15.79 24.65 5.14
N VAL A 274 -14.77 24.00 4.59
CA VAL A 274 -13.43 24.56 4.33
C VAL A 274 -12.89 24.12 2.97
N ALA A 275 -13.79 23.85 2.02
CA ALA A 275 -13.45 23.33 0.69
C ALA A 275 -12.73 24.37 -0.21
N ASP A 276 -12.83 25.65 0.13
CA ASP A 276 -12.21 26.75 -0.62
C ASP A 276 -10.78 27.06 -0.13
N GLU A 277 -10.34 26.44 0.99
CA GLU A 277 -9.00 26.57 1.57
C GLU A 277 -8.02 25.55 0.96
#